data_449eb6b74caf18282d1c9d263cc58de7
#
_entry.id   449eb6b74caf18282d1c9d263cc58de7
#
_cell.length_a   1.000
_cell.length_b   1.000
_cell.length_c   1.000
_cell.angle_alpha   90.00
_cell.angle_beta   90.00
_cell.angle_gamma   90.00
#
_symmetry.space_group_name_H-M   'P 1'
#
loop_
_entity.id
_entity.type
_entity.pdbx_description
1 polymer ?
#
loop_
_entity_poly.entity_id
_entity_poly.type
_entity_poly.pdbx_seq_one_letter_code
_entity_poly.pdbx_strand_id
1 'polypeptide(L)'
;MIIEVARLRWSKETRPPCCTARAVWKSFSVPPWNLVTYGQIAALVGNADAREAEDLDYKGAIPGGDKEKTEKGNHDTAIDVATFANHIGGLIVVGMADVGDIPSKVLDVPFRGLQSRLRNAVAARVHPMPRFEMRSVAHPDDPDKGFLLISVPPSSLAPHAVSIPSQKEGGLRWPRRHGADKVWLAESEIAAAYRRRVMAATDQADRLLELENDAVLVAAVTSARHQSPLPLLVVTLVPDLPGDLLLDGLKVRAFEEATRQEVVMVGGTIATFGTVSVAHRRLVAEVGANTPFAVRAQLYTDGAATFTVHPTAIAPAGSDNYTVRVLDAEIVSRTASALRYLARHARDRAAAGGAALVRIMLVADTHLHPAVSPQPELESLWPFDNPDFVRYRIDLNTTTKIVGAERPLGTRVSRLAFGESVVWLDDLADDGQPLARATAQLAGDLFQTYGVPENQQIRRDGTINVHAWGGHWEAIKQWVQACDIPLAGDA
;
A
#
# COMPACT_ATOMS: atom_id res chain seq x y z
N MET A 1 -20.03 -38.03 1.87
CA MET A 1 -20.44 -37.07 2.89
C MET A 1 -20.02 -35.70 2.36
N ILE A 2 -20.94 -35.00 1.72
CA ILE A 2 -20.73 -33.75 1.00
C ILE A 2 -20.81 -32.65 2.03
N ILE A 3 -19.72 -31.92 2.25
CA ILE A 3 -19.71 -30.74 3.12
C ILE A 3 -20.16 -29.55 2.27
N GLU A 4 -21.31 -29.05 2.60
CA GLU A 4 -21.95 -27.87 2.03
C GLU A 4 -21.16 -26.61 2.42
N VAL A 5 -20.50 -25.98 1.43
CA VAL A 5 -19.77 -24.73 1.61
C VAL A 5 -20.79 -23.61 1.72
N ALA A 6 -20.94 -23.07 2.91
CA ALA A 6 -21.78 -21.91 3.16
C ALA A 6 -21.30 -20.71 2.31
N ARG A 7 -22.12 -20.33 1.33
CA ARG A 7 -21.96 -19.13 0.52
C ARG A 7 -22.27 -17.90 1.36
N LEU A 8 -21.25 -17.26 1.92
CA LEU A 8 -21.38 -15.91 2.43
C LEU A 8 -21.50 -14.94 1.23
N ARG A 9 -22.74 -14.61 0.87
CA ARG A 9 -23.05 -13.49 -0.02
C ARG A 9 -22.75 -12.20 0.73
N TRP A 10 -21.70 -11.50 0.36
CA TRP A 10 -21.49 -10.11 0.75
C TRP A 10 -22.50 -9.25 -0.01
N SER A 11 -23.51 -8.72 0.67
CA SER A 11 -24.42 -7.74 0.08
C SER A 11 -23.69 -6.42 -0.15
N LYS A 12 -24.06 -5.67 -1.21
CA LYS A 12 -23.49 -4.34 -1.53
C LYS A 12 -23.64 -3.31 -0.39
N GLU A 13 -24.52 -3.59 0.58
CA GLU A 13 -24.84 -2.70 1.71
C GLU A 13 -23.86 -2.80 2.90
N THR A 14 -22.98 -3.80 2.94
CA THR A 14 -22.03 -4.01 4.04
C THR A 14 -20.58 -3.69 3.69
N ARG A 15 -20.33 -2.94 2.60
CA ARG A 15 -19.00 -2.36 2.39
C ARG A 15 -18.76 -1.33 3.50
N PRO A 16 -17.74 -1.50 4.37
CA PRO A 16 -17.38 -0.41 5.27
C PRO A 16 -17.01 0.80 4.40
N PRO A 17 -17.44 2.01 4.77
CA PRO A 17 -17.07 3.22 4.04
C PRO A 17 -15.55 3.30 4.00
N CYS A 18 -15.03 3.78 2.85
CA CYS A 18 -13.62 3.97 2.54
C CYS A 18 -12.76 4.27 3.78
N CYS A 19 -11.91 3.29 4.16
CA CYS A 19 -11.21 3.28 5.45
C CYS A 19 -9.88 4.06 5.44
N THR A 20 -9.69 4.96 4.48
CA THR A 20 -8.43 5.67 4.27
C THR A 20 -7.99 6.59 5.41
N ALA A 21 -8.92 6.97 6.29
CA ALA A 21 -8.60 7.81 7.45
C ALA A 21 -8.44 7.02 8.77
N ARG A 22 -8.76 5.72 8.81
CA ARG A 22 -8.89 4.99 10.08
C ARG A 22 -7.57 4.65 10.78
N ALA A 23 -6.51 4.48 10.05
CA ALA A 23 -5.28 3.94 10.63
C ALA A 23 -4.49 4.98 11.44
N VAL A 24 -4.42 6.22 10.96
CA VAL A 24 -3.66 7.30 11.59
C VAL A 24 -4.42 7.93 12.77
N TRP A 25 -5.75 7.80 12.79
CA TRP A 25 -6.65 8.57 13.66
C TRP A 25 -7.19 7.82 14.89
N LYS A 26 -6.67 6.63 15.19
CA LYS A 26 -7.13 5.84 16.35
C LYS A 26 -6.81 6.42 17.72
N SER A 27 -6.04 7.50 17.80
CA SER A 27 -5.65 8.13 19.06
C SER A 27 -6.62 9.20 19.57
N PHE A 28 -7.65 9.57 18.80
CA PHE A 28 -8.56 10.64 19.16
C PHE A 28 -9.93 10.15 19.61
N SER A 29 -10.45 10.72 20.70
CA SER A 29 -11.60 10.21 21.44
C SER A 29 -12.95 10.30 20.75
N VAL A 30 -13.13 11.17 19.75
CA VAL A 30 -14.33 11.24 18.88
C VAL A 30 -13.93 11.79 17.50
N PRO A 31 -13.63 10.96 16.54
CA PRO A 31 -13.22 11.48 15.24
C PRO A 31 -14.43 11.86 14.37
N PRO A 32 -14.50 13.11 13.89
CA PRO A 32 -15.52 13.52 12.92
C PRO A 32 -15.41 12.82 11.55
N TRP A 33 -14.37 12.09 11.30
CA TRP A 33 -14.13 11.30 10.07
C TRP A 33 -15.04 10.09 9.90
N ASN A 34 -15.66 9.61 10.97
CA ASN A 34 -16.69 8.57 10.89
C ASN A 34 -18.07 9.15 10.48
N LEU A 35 -18.17 10.46 10.28
CA LEU A 35 -19.38 11.14 9.88
C LEU A 35 -19.64 10.85 8.40
N VAL A 36 -20.66 10.06 8.13
CA VAL A 36 -20.99 9.60 6.78
C VAL A 36 -22.21 10.32 6.24
N THR A 37 -23.09 10.80 7.12
CA THR A 37 -24.36 11.41 6.76
C THR A 37 -24.40 12.91 7.08
N TYR A 38 -25.24 13.65 6.34
CA TYR A 38 -25.46 15.06 6.56
C TYR A 38 -25.90 15.37 7.99
N GLY A 39 -26.86 14.59 8.53
CA GLY A 39 -27.37 14.79 9.89
C GLY A 39 -26.31 14.61 10.97
N GLN A 40 -25.38 13.68 10.80
CA GLN A 40 -24.27 13.50 11.73
C GLN A 40 -23.33 14.72 11.77
N ILE A 41 -23.04 15.31 10.58
CA ILE A 41 -22.18 16.49 10.49
C ILE A 41 -22.91 17.71 11.05
N ALA A 42 -24.18 17.90 10.70
CA ALA A 42 -25.00 19.01 11.20
C ALA A 42 -25.17 18.98 12.73
N ALA A 43 -25.20 17.80 13.33
CA ALA A 43 -25.28 17.62 14.78
C ALA A 43 -24.03 18.09 15.56
N LEU A 44 -22.93 18.42 14.86
CA LEU A 44 -21.74 19.01 15.51
C LEU A 44 -21.97 20.46 15.94
N VAL A 45 -22.98 21.15 15.40
CA VAL A 45 -23.28 22.54 15.77
C VAL A 45 -23.55 22.66 17.25
N GLY A 46 -22.78 23.54 17.91
CA GLY A 46 -22.84 23.77 19.37
C GLY A 46 -22.16 22.72 20.23
N ASN A 47 -21.55 21.68 19.64
CA ASN A 47 -20.83 20.65 20.37
C ASN A 47 -19.40 21.13 20.70
N ALA A 48 -19.11 21.36 21.98
CA ALA A 48 -17.78 21.78 22.46
C ALA A 48 -16.70 20.70 22.26
N ASP A 49 -17.06 19.41 22.22
CA ASP A 49 -16.12 18.31 21.98
C ASP A 49 -15.68 18.24 20.51
N ALA A 50 -16.43 18.88 19.61
CA ALA A 50 -16.10 19.01 18.19
C ALA A 50 -15.36 20.31 17.86
N ARG A 51 -14.66 20.91 18.83
CA ARG A 51 -13.84 22.11 18.63
C ARG A 51 -12.74 21.89 17.62
N GLU A 52 -12.36 22.94 16.87
CA GLU A 52 -11.15 22.93 16.05
C GLU A 52 -9.91 22.50 16.85
N ALA A 53 -9.09 21.71 16.22
CA ALA A 53 -7.92 21.09 16.83
C ALA A 53 -6.75 21.00 15.81
N GLU A 54 -5.67 20.35 16.21
CA GLU A 54 -4.52 20.13 15.31
C GLU A 54 -4.87 19.37 14.04
N ASP A 55 -5.97 18.60 14.06
CA ASP A 55 -6.42 17.70 13.02
C ASP A 55 -7.81 18.01 12.45
N LEU A 56 -8.44 19.10 12.91
CA LEU A 56 -9.81 19.48 12.49
C LEU A 56 -9.91 20.99 12.26
N ASP A 57 -10.56 21.38 11.15
CA ASP A 57 -10.78 22.77 10.77
C ASP A 57 -12.18 22.95 10.13
N TYR A 58 -12.88 24.03 10.45
CA TYR A 58 -14.18 24.36 9.87
C TYR A 58 -14.09 25.56 8.94
N LYS A 59 -14.80 25.50 7.83
CA LYS A 59 -14.90 26.61 6.88
C LYS A 59 -16.35 26.82 6.53
N GLY A 60 -16.88 28.02 6.80
CA GLY A 60 -18.24 28.38 6.45
C GLY A 60 -18.49 28.30 4.95
N ALA A 61 -17.59 28.87 4.16
CA ALA A 61 -17.59 28.81 2.71
C ALA A 61 -16.19 29.04 2.16
N ILE A 62 -15.92 28.53 0.97
CA ILE A 62 -14.71 28.87 0.23
C ILE A 62 -15.05 30.06 -0.68
N PRO A 63 -14.38 31.21 -0.52
CA PRO A 63 -14.65 32.40 -1.31
C PRO A 63 -14.68 32.14 -2.82
N GLY A 64 -15.60 32.77 -3.51
CA GLY A 64 -15.81 32.67 -4.95
C GLY A 64 -16.70 33.83 -5.45
N GLY A 65 -17.07 33.79 -6.72
CA GLY A 65 -17.94 34.80 -7.36
C GLY A 65 -17.16 35.68 -8.30
N ASP A 66 -16.28 36.55 -7.80
CA ASP A 66 -15.35 37.30 -8.63
C ASP A 66 -13.94 36.65 -8.64
N LYS A 67 -13.07 37.15 -9.55
CA LYS A 67 -11.73 36.58 -9.75
C LYS A 67 -10.87 36.69 -8.50
N GLU A 68 -10.91 37.81 -7.81
CA GLU A 68 -10.07 38.09 -6.64
C GLU A 68 -10.48 37.22 -5.44
N LYS A 69 -11.77 37.12 -5.14
CA LYS A 69 -12.28 36.26 -4.07
C LYS A 69 -12.03 34.78 -4.37
N THR A 70 -12.18 34.39 -5.64
CA THR A 70 -11.88 33.00 -6.06
C THR A 70 -10.42 32.68 -5.88
N GLU A 71 -9.50 33.57 -6.28
CA GLU A 71 -8.05 33.40 -6.06
C GLU A 71 -7.69 33.33 -4.58
N LYS A 72 -8.29 34.17 -3.74
CA LYS A 72 -8.10 34.12 -2.29
C LYS A 72 -8.56 32.78 -1.74
N GLY A 73 -9.77 32.33 -2.05
CA GLY A 73 -10.31 31.05 -1.59
C GLY A 73 -9.46 29.84 -2.03
N ASN A 74 -8.97 29.88 -3.25
CA ASN A 74 -8.06 28.86 -3.80
C ASN A 74 -6.72 28.83 -3.04
N HIS A 75 -6.16 30.02 -2.73
CA HIS A 75 -4.92 30.14 -2.01
C HIS A 75 -5.04 29.70 -0.55
N ASP A 76 -6.10 30.13 0.15
CA ASP A 76 -6.38 29.76 1.53
C ASP A 76 -6.54 28.23 1.66
N THR A 77 -7.28 27.60 0.72
CA THR A 77 -7.44 26.13 0.70
C THR A 77 -6.09 25.42 0.46
N ALA A 78 -5.24 25.96 -0.41
CA ALA A 78 -3.92 25.38 -0.65
C ALA A 78 -3.03 25.46 0.62
N ILE A 79 -3.10 26.57 1.35
CA ILE A 79 -2.42 26.71 2.64
C ILE A 79 -2.98 25.71 3.66
N ASP A 80 -4.30 25.57 3.79
CA ASP A 80 -4.92 24.65 4.75
C ASP A 80 -4.50 23.20 4.49
N VAL A 81 -4.56 22.76 3.24
CA VAL A 81 -4.12 21.42 2.83
C VAL A 81 -2.62 21.20 3.14
N ALA A 82 -1.77 22.16 2.79
CA ALA A 82 -0.33 22.07 3.10
C ALA A 82 -0.06 22.09 4.61
N THR A 83 -0.84 22.85 5.38
CA THR A 83 -0.73 22.95 6.85
C THR A 83 -0.95 21.60 7.50
N PHE A 84 -2.01 20.88 7.10
CA PHE A 84 -2.29 19.54 7.62
C PHE A 84 -1.26 18.50 7.14
N ALA A 85 -0.89 18.53 5.85
CA ALA A 85 0.10 17.61 5.30
C ALA A 85 1.48 17.76 5.98
N ASN A 86 1.84 18.97 6.42
CA ASN A 86 3.08 19.28 7.14
C ASN A 86 3.03 18.94 8.64
N HIS A 87 1.90 18.43 9.12
CA HIS A 87 1.71 18.10 10.53
C HIS A 87 1.24 16.64 10.66
N ILE A 88 0.20 16.38 11.41
CA ILE A 88 -0.34 15.04 11.67
C ILE A 88 -1.46 14.65 10.70
N GLY A 89 -1.69 15.46 9.68
CA GLY A 89 -2.86 15.35 8.81
C GLY A 89 -4.08 16.05 9.41
N GLY A 90 -5.26 15.94 8.77
CA GLY A 90 -6.48 16.56 9.27
C GLY A 90 -7.68 16.45 8.35
N LEU A 91 -8.81 16.92 8.88
CA LEU A 91 -10.07 17.07 8.17
C LEU A 91 -10.47 18.54 8.11
N ILE A 92 -10.80 19.02 6.93
CA ILE A 92 -11.43 20.31 6.74
C ILE A 92 -12.91 20.08 6.39
N VAL A 93 -13.81 20.62 7.20
CA VAL A 93 -15.26 20.56 6.99
C VAL A 93 -15.71 21.88 6.39
N VAL A 94 -16.00 21.89 5.09
CA VAL A 94 -16.50 23.07 4.39
C VAL A 94 -18.03 23.04 4.37
N GLY A 95 -18.68 24.17 4.64
CA GLY A 95 -20.13 24.31 4.81
C GLY A 95 -20.55 24.45 6.28
N MET A 96 -19.58 24.58 7.20
CA MET A 96 -19.79 24.76 8.63
C MET A 96 -19.04 26.00 9.09
N ALA A 97 -19.73 26.99 9.61
CA ALA A 97 -19.07 28.13 10.26
C ALA A 97 -18.81 27.83 11.74
N ASP A 98 -17.75 28.39 12.27
CA ASP A 98 -17.36 28.32 13.68
C ASP A 98 -17.44 29.68 14.37
N VAL A 99 -17.50 29.65 15.70
CA VAL A 99 -17.30 30.81 16.58
C VAL A 99 -16.50 30.34 17.79
N GLY A 100 -15.29 30.89 17.94
CA GLY A 100 -14.37 30.47 19.01
C GLY A 100 -13.98 28.99 18.89
N ASP A 101 -13.67 28.57 17.68
CA ASP A 101 -13.29 27.19 17.28
C ASP A 101 -14.41 26.15 17.43
N ILE A 102 -15.64 26.54 17.84
CA ILE A 102 -16.77 25.63 17.98
C ILE A 102 -17.70 25.77 16.79
N PRO A 103 -18.10 24.69 16.10
CA PRO A 103 -19.05 24.77 15.00
C PRO A 103 -20.37 25.39 15.43
N SER A 104 -20.79 26.46 14.74
CA SER A 104 -21.88 27.32 15.17
C SER A 104 -23.09 27.36 14.23
N LYS A 105 -22.86 27.18 12.92
CA LYS A 105 -23.90 27.30 11.90
C LYS A 105 -23.56 26.49 10.66
N VAL A 106 -24.56 25.78 10.15
CA VAL A 106 -24.52 25.15 8.82
C VAL A 106 -24.77 26.19 7.74
N LEU A 107 -23.94 26.22 6.72
CA LEU A 107 -24.02 27.17 5.60
C LEU A 107 -24.18 26.53 4.23
N ASP A 108 -24.05 25.19 4.14
CA ASP A 108 -24.07 24.43 2.90
C ASP A 108 -23.32 25.09 1.73
N VAL A 109 -22.53 24.36 1.03
CA VAL A 109 -21.79 24.87 -0.13
C VAL A 109 -22.23 24.18 -1.41
N PRO A 110 -22.31 24.89 -2.55
CA PRO A 110 -22.65 24.27 -3.82
C PRO A 110 -21.48 23.42 -4.32
N PHE A 111 -21.77 22.21 -4.81
CA PHE A 111 -20.75 21.24 -5.24
C PHE A 111 -20.25 21.46 -6.66
N ARG A 112 -21.07 22.11 -7.52
CA ARG A 112 -20.77 22.24 -8.95
C ARG A 112 -19.40 22.88 -9.21
N GLY A 113 -18.49 22.07 -9.76
CA GLY A 113 -17.13 22.49 -10.11
C GLY A 113 -16.20 22.79 -8.92
N LEU A 114 -16.68 22.71 -7.67
CA LEU A 114 -15.89 23.07 -6.48
C LEU A 114 -14.71 22.13 -6.27
N GLN A 115 -14.91 20.82 -6.30
CA GLN A 115 -13.85 19.85 -6.08
C GLN A 115 -12.72 19.97 -7.13
N SER A 116 -13.08 20.08 -8.42
CA SER A 116 -12.11 20.24 -9.50
C SER A 116 -11.32 21.55 -9.37
N ARG A 117 -12.00 22.64 -9.01
CA ARG A 117 -11.37 23.94 -8.74
C ARG A 117 -10.32 23.84 -7.64
N LEU A 118 -10.68 23.24 -6.50
CA LEU A 118 -9.82 23.14 -5.34
C LEU A 118 -8.64 22.19 -5.60
N ARG A 119 -8.88 21.06 -6.28
CA ARG A 119 -7.81 20.14 -6.68
C ARG A 119 -6.77 20.83 -7.55
N ASN A 120 -7.22 21.58 -8.56
CA ASN A 120 -6.35 22.35 -9.44
C ASN A 120 -5.61 23.46 -8.66
N ALA A 121 -6.27 24.10 -7.71
CA ALA A 121 -5.69 25.14 -6.88
C ALA A 121 -4.55 24.60 -6.01
N VAL A 122 -4.71 23.45 -5.37
CA VAL A 122 -3.68 22.79 -4.58
C VAL A 122 -2.54 22.33 -5.50
N ALA A 123 -2.83 21.65 -6.60
CA ALA A 123 -1.82 21.18 -7.55
C ALA A 123 -0.93 22.32 -8.09
N ALA A 124 -1.51 23.50 -8.34
CA ALA A 124 -0.76 24.65 -8.88
C ALA A 124 0.06 25.39 -7.81
N ARG A 125 -0.22 25.23 -6.52
CA ARG A 125 0.35 26.08 -5.46
C ARG A 125 1.14 25.36 -4.40
N VAL A 126 0.95 24.04 -4.22
CA VAL A 126 1.62 23.26 -3.17
C VAL A 126 2.69 22.35 -3.75
N HIS A 127 3.91 22.45 -3.25
CA HIS A 127 5.09 21.77 -3.79
C HIS A 127 5.89 21.06 -2.68
N PRO A 128 6.10 19.73 -2.80
CA PRO A 128 5.38 18.82 -3.70
C PRO A 128 3.88 18.80 -3.39
N MET A 129 3.04 18.38 -4.34
CA MET A 129 1.60 18.26 -4.09
C MET A 129 1.34 17.14 -3.06
N PRO A 130 0.65 17.43 -1.94
CA PRO A 130 0.29 16.39 -0.98
C PRO A 130 -0.88 15.54 -1.50
N ARG A 131 -1.03 14.33 -0.95
CA ARG A 131 -2.25 13.56 -1.13
C ARG A 131 -3.36 14.18 -0.29
N PHE A 132 -4.56 14.27 -0.85
CA PHE A 132 -5.78 14.61 -0.14
C PHE A 132 -6.99 14.07 -0.90
N GLU A 133 -8.07 13.85 -0.19
CA GLU A 133 -9.32 13.37 -0.74
C GLU A 133 -10.45 14.34 -0.43
N MET A 134 -11.42 14.43 -1.35
CA MET A 134 -12.58 15.27 -1.18
C MET A 134 -13.85 14.44 -1.37
N ARG A 135 -14.77 14.57 -0.41
CA ARG A 135 -16.07 13.90 -0.45
C ARG A 135 -17.18 14.91 -0.19
N SER A 136 -18.16 14.97 -1.09
CA SER A 136 -19.40 15.71 -0.89
C SER A 136 -20.40 14.90 -0.07
N VAL A 137 -21.04 15.55 0.89
CA VAL A 137 -22.14 14.99 1.69
C VAL A 137 -23.35 15.88 1.45
N ALA A 138 -24.26 15.42 0.60
CA ALA A 138 -25.39 16.21 0.13
C ALA A 138 -26.42 16.50 1.25
N HIS A 139 -27.04 17.69 1.16
CA HIS A 139 -28.23 18.03 1.95
C HIS A 139 -29.38 17.09 1.60
N PRO A 140 -30.18 16.61 2.57
CA PRO A 140 -31.30 15.68 2.29
C PRO A 140 -32.29 16.17 1.24
N ASP A 141 -32.58 17.47 1.22
CA ASP A 141 -33.56 18.08 0.34
C ASP A 141 -32.97 18.77 -0.91
N ASP A 142 -31.62 18.80 -1.02
CA ASP A 142 -30.94 19.46 -2.15
C ASP A 142 -29.62 18.75 -2.45
N PRO A 143 -29.58 17.88 -3.47
CA PRO A 143 -28.37 17.07 -3.80
C PRO A 143 -27.20 17.90 -4.35
N ASP A 144 -27.44 19.15 -4.77
CA ASP A 144 -26.39 20.00 -5.38
C ASP A 144 -25.62 20.84 -4.36
N LYS A 145 -25.98 20.79 -3.08
CA LYS A 145 -25.28 21.48 -1.98
C LYS A 145 -25.20 20.64 -0.71
N GLY A 146 -24.39 21.07 0.25
CA GLY A 146 -24.19 20.42 1.55
C GLY A 146 -22.79 20.64 2.08
N PHE A 147 -22.20 19.63 2.69
CA PHE A 147 -20.82 19.67 3.20
C PHE A 147 -19.83 19.11 2.20
N LEU A 148 -18.67 19.79 2.07
CA LEU A 148 -17.50 19.20 1.41
C LEU A 148 -16.45 18.86 2.48
N LEU A 149 -16.13 17.60 2.60
CA LEU A 149 -15.10 17.08 3.48
C LEU A 149 -13.78 16.98 2.70
N ILE A 150 -12.71 17.58 3.20
CA ILE A 150 -11.36 17.48 2.64
C ILE A 150 -10.48 16.75 3.66
N SER A 151 -10.13 15.52 3.38
CA SER A 151 -9.28 14.68 4.22
C SER A 151 -7.84 14.78 3.73
N VAL A 152 -6.92 15.14 4.61
CA VAL A 152 -5.50 15.31 4.31
C VAL A 152 -4.70 14.40 5.24
N PRO A 153 -4.11 13.29 4.76
CA PRO A 153 -3.24 12.47 5.59
C PRO A 153 -1.93 13.19 5.92
N PRO A 154 -1.22 12.82 6.98
CA PRO A 154 0.14 13.25 7.19
C PRO A 154 0.99 12.82 5.99
N SER A 155 2.00 13.61 5.64
CA SER A 155 2.81 13.37 4.45
C SER A 155 4.26 13.07 4.79
N SER A 156 4.76 11.95 4.29
CA SER A 156 6.19 11.63 4.30
C SER A 156 7.02 12.56 3.41
N LEU A 157 6.36 13.21 2.44
CA LEU A 157 6.99 14.20 1.57
C LEU A 157 7.04 15.60 2.20
N ALA A 158 6.59 15.77 3.45
CA ALA A 158 6.76 17.05 4.15
C ALA A 158 8.26 17.45 4.25
N PRO A 159 8.59 18.73 4.13
CA PRO A 159 7.68 19.87 4.16
C PRO A 159 7.14 20.24 2.77
N HIS A 160 5.86 20.56 2.70
CA HIS A 160 5.18 21.10 1.53
C HIS A 160 5.23 22.64 1.57
N ALA A 161 5.76 23.23 0.51
CA ALA A 161 5.78 24.67 0.34
C ALA A 161 4.54 25.17 -0.39
N VAL A 162 4.07 26.35 -0.04
CA VAL A 162 2.96 27.03 -0.75
C VAL A 162 3.49 28.27 -1.45
N SER A 163 3.15 28.40 -2.74
CA SER A 163 3.49 29.58 -3.53
C SER A 163 2.68 30.79 -3.09
N ILE A 164 3.33 31.98 -2.99
CA ILE A 164 2.69 33.23 -2.60
C ILE A 164 2.38 34.05 -3.86
N PRO A 165 1.10 34.29 -4.19
CA PRO A 165 0.72 34.95 -5.45
C PRO A 165 1.13 36.42 -5.55
N SER A 166 1.34 37.09 -4.40
CA SER A 166 1.57 38.53 -4.33
C SER A 166 3.01 38.99 -4.57
N GLN A 167 3.96 38.04 -4.73
CA GLN A 167 5.36 38.37 -4.98
C GLN A 167 5.69 38.26 -6.45
N LYS A 168 6.16 39.34 -7.08
CA LYS A 168 6.53 39.39 -8.51
C LYS A 168 7.60 38.38 -8.92
N GLU A 169 8.43 37.95 -7.97
CA GLU A 169 9.54 37.00 -8.18
C GLU A 169 9.24 35.58 -7.71
N GLY A 170 8.01 35.32 -7.26
CA GLY A 170 7.61 34.07 -6.64
C GLY A 170 8.21 33.87 -5.25
N GLY A 171 7.40 33.54 -4.27
CA GLY A 171 7.84 33.23 -2.91
C GLY A 171 7.27 31.89 -2.49
N LEU A 172 7.98 31.18 -1.62
CA LEU A 172 7.51 29.95 -1.00
C LEU A 172 7.42 30.14 0.50
N ARG A 173 6.39 29.60 1.11
CA ARG A 173 6.26 29.51 2.58
C ARG A 173 5.82 28.11 2.97
N TRP A 174 6.22 27.68 4.15
CA TRP A 174 5.94 26.37 4.70
C TRP A 174 5.04 26.49 5.91
N PRO A 175 3.72 26.26 5.76
CA PRO A 175 2.77 26.33 6.87
C PRO A 175 2.82 25.05 7.70
N ARG A 176 2.50 25.14 8.99
CA ARG A 176 2.27 24.02 9.89
C ARG A 176 1.16 24.35 10.88
N ARG A 177 0.44 23.36 11.37
CA ARG A 177 -0.54 23.51 12.45
C ARG A 177 0.14 23.64 13.80
N HIS A 178 -0.40 24.49 14.66
CA HIS A 178 -0.02 24.62 16.06
C HIS A 178 -1.30 24.87 16.87
N GLY A 179 -1.88 23.81 17.46
CA GLY A 179 -3.25 23.84 17.95
C GLY A 179 -4.24 24.11 16.83
N ALA A 180 -5.16 25.05 17.01
CA ALA A 180 -6.07 25.54 15.99
C ALA A 180 -5.43 26.53 15.00
N ASP A 181 -4.25 27.08 15.29
CA ASP A 181 -3.61 28.12 14.51
C ASP A 181 -2.69 27.60 13.41
N LYS A 182 -2.46 28.43 12.40
CA LYS A 182 -1.46 28.23 11.35
C LYS A 182 -0.21 29.03 11.68
N VAL A 183 0.94 28.38 11.68
CA VAL A 183 2.26 29.01 11.84
C VAL A 183 3.12 28.76 10.60
N TRP A 184 4.06 29.66 10.34
CA TRP A 184 5.03 29.52 9.27
C TRP A 184 6.34 29.02 9.83
N LEU A 185 6.90 27.96 9.23
CA LEU A 185 8.17 27.41 9.67
C LEU A 185 9.30 28.44 9.47
N ALA A 186 10.17 28.55 10.48
CA ALA A 186 11.42 29.28 10.40
C ALA A 186 12.46 28.52 9.57
N GLU A 187 13.54 29.19 9.11
CA GLU A 187 14.59 28.59 8.30
C GLU A 187 15.13 27.29 8.89
N SER A 188 15.48 27.31 10.19
CA SER A 188 16.03 26.15 10.90
C SER A 188 15.03 24.97 10.96
N GLU A 189 13.74 25.24 11.10
CA GLU A 189 12.67 24.23 11.09
C GLU A 189 12.50 23.63 9.70
N ILE A 190 12.57 24.45 8.64
CA ILE A 190 12.53 24.02 7.25
C ILE A 190 13.73 23.09 6.96
N ALA A 191 14.93 23.51 7.34
CA ALA A 191 16.14 22.71 7.16
C ALA A 191 16.06 21.37 7.93
N ALA A 192 15.51 21.39 9.15
CA ALA A 192 15.30 20.17 9.93
C ALA A 192 14.24 19.24 9.29
N ALA A 193 13.17 19.81 8.73
CA ALA A 193 12.13 19.02 8.06
C ALA A 193 12.65 18.35 6.78
N TYR A 194 13.43 19.04 5.95
CA TYR A 194 14.08 18.42 4.78
C TYR A 194 15.08 17.34 5.17
N ARG A 195 15.89 17.55 6.21
CA ARG A 195 16.80 16.51 6.72
C ARG A 195 16.02 15.26 7.16
N ARG A 196 14.94 15.41 7.94
CA ARG A 196 14.09 14.29 8.35
C ARG A 196 13.54 13.53 7.15
N ARG A 197 13.06 14.22 6.11
CA ARG A 197 12.56 13.59 4.88
C ARG A 197 13.64 12.75 4.18
N VAL A 198 14.86 13.27 4.05
CA VAL A 198 15.97 12.53 3.44
C VAL A 198 16.38 11.32 4.29
N MET A 199 16.51 11.51 5.59
CA MET A 199 16.85 10.42 6.53
C MET A 199 15.78 9.33 6.52
N ALA A 200 14.51 9.70 6.57
CA ALA A 200 13.41 8.73 6.55
C ALA A 200 13.41 7.86 5.29
N ALA A 201 13.75 8.42 4.13
CA ALA A 201 13.87 7.65 2.88
C ALA A 201 15.05 6.67 2.93
N THR A 202 16.19 7.07 3.53
CA THR A 202 17.34 6.19 3.72
C THR A 202 17.03 5.09 4.72
N ASP A 203 16.46 5.44 5.88
CA ASP A 203 16.08 4.49 6.91
C ASP A 203 15.06 3.45 6.38
N GLN A 204 14.15 3.87 5.50
CA GLN A 204 13.16 2.99 4.87
C GLN A 204 13.83 1.98 3.92
N ALA A 205 14.80 2.44 3.11
CA ALA A 205 15.55 1.56 2.22
C ALA A 205 16.44 0.57 2.98
N ASP A 206 17.13 1.02 4.04
CA ASP A 206 17.94 0.17 4.91
C ASP A 206 17.07 -0.87 5.62
N ARG A 207 15.90 -0.45 6.12
CA ARG A 207 14.94 -1.35 6.75
C ARG A 207 14.42 -2.41 5.79
N LEU A 208 14.16 -2.05 4.54
CA LEU A 208 13.73 -3.01 3.51
C LEU A 208 14.81 -4.08 3.29
N LEU A 209 16.07 -3.70 3.14
CA LEU A 209 17.18 -4.64 2.98
C LEU A 209 17.36 -5.55 4.19
N GLU A 210 17.27 -5.02 5.40
CA GLU A 210 17.33 -5.81 6.64
C GLU A 210 16.25 -6.90 6.68
N LEU A 211 15.01 -6.53 6.33
CA LEU A 211 13.87 -7.46 6.32
C LEU A 211 14.00 -8.53 5.24
N GLU A 212 14.46 -8.17 4.05
CA GLU A 212 14.73 -9.12 2.98
C GLU A 212 15.79 -10.14 3.40
N ASN A 213 16.89 -9.66 3.98
CA ASN A 213 17.96 -10.53 4.46
C ASN A 213 17.47 -11.53 5.50
N ASP A 214 16.71 -11.08 6.50
CA ASP A 214 16.12 -11.95 7.52
C ASP A 214 15.18 -12.99 6.87
N ALA A 215 14.34 -12.58 5.92
CA ALA A 215 13.41 -13.47 5.24
C ALA A 215 14.14 -14.55 4.40
N VAL A 216 15.16 -14.15 3.64
CA VAL A 216 15.97 -15.06 2.81
C VAL A 216 16.76 -16.02 3.68
N LEU A 217 17.38 -15.55 4.77
CA LEU A 217 18.13 -16.39 5.70
C LEU A 217 17.25 -17.49 6.32
N VAL A 218 16.05 -17.13 6.77
CA VAL A 218 15.11 -18.11 7.32
C VAL A 218 14.69 -19.14 6.28
N ALA A 219 14.41 -18.70 5.04
CA ALA A 219 14.07 -19.61 3.94
C ALA A 219 15.27 -20.51 3.57
N ALA A 220 16.49 -19.98 3.58
CA ALA A 220 17.70 -20.73 3.33
C ALA A 220 17.91 -21.87 4.33
N VAL A 221 17.75 -21.59 5.62
CA VAL A 221 17.84 -22.62 6.68
C VAL A 221 16.80 -23.73 6.48
N THR A 222 15.59 -23.36 6.03
CA THR A 222 14.51 -24.32 5.75
C THR A 222 14.85 -25.16 4.53
N SER A 223 15.29 -24.54 3.43
CA SER A 223 15.66 -25.21 2.18
C SER A 223 16.83 -26.17 2.35
N ALA A 224 17.86 -25.81 3.14
CA ALA A 224 18.98 -26.66 3.44
C ALA A 224 18.59 -27.98 4.13
N ARG A 225 17.55 -27.96 4.96
CA ARG A 225 17.02 -29.16 5.60
C ARG A 225 16.35 -30.13 4.62
N HIS A 226 15.84 -29.62 3.52
CA HIS A 226 15.08 -30.40 2.53
C HIS A 226 15.90 -30.84 1.31
N GLN A 227 17.17 -30.45 1.23
CA GLN A 227 18.09 -30.79 0.13
C GLN A 227 17.55 -30.47 -1.28
N SER A 228 16.60 -29.55 -1.38
CA SER A 228 15.96 -29.18 -2.64
C SER A 228 16.04 -27.68 -2.84
N PRO A 229 16.73 -27.20 -3.87
CA PRO A 229 16.75 -25.80 -4.22
C PRO A 229 15.40 -25.43 -4.84
N LEU A 230 14.61 -24.70 -4.11
CA LEU A 230 13.34 -24.17 -4.58
C LEU A 230 13.47 -22.67 -4.83
N PRO A 231 12.99 -22.16 -5.95
CA PRO A 231 12.86 -20.73 -6.12
C PRO A 231 12.05 -20.14 -4.98
N LEU A 232 12.46 -18.95 -4.51
CA LEU A 232 11.77 -18.24 -3.45
C LEU A 232 11.32 -16.88 -3.97
N LEU A 233 10.02 -16.62 -3.86
CA LEU A 233 9.47 -15.28 -4.03
C LEU A 233 9.38 -14.62 -2.66
N VAL A 234 10.04 -13.47 -2.51
CA VAL A 234 10.00 -12.61 -1.33
C VAL A 234 9.30 -11.32 -1.70
N VAL A 235 8.30 -10.92 -0.92
CA VAL A 235 7.65 -9.62 -1.04
C VAL A 235 7.87 -8.88 0.27
N THR A 236 8.50 -7.72 0.20
CA THR A 236 8.80 -6.87 1.35
C THR A 236 8.09 -5.54 1.22
N LEU A 237 7.50 -5.08 2.30
CA LEU A 237 6.77 -3.82 2.39
C LEU A 237 7.25 -3.04 3.62
N VAL A 238 7.65 -1.79 3.41
CA VAL A 238 8.03 -0.87 4.50
C VAL A 238 7.24 0.42 4.34
N PRO A 239 6.33 0.76 5.27
CA PRO A 239 5.56 2.00 5.21
C PRO A 239 6.46 3.21 5.46
N ASP A 240 6.13 4.34 4.84
CA ASP A 240 6.81 5.62 5.06
C ASP A 240 6.38 6.33 6.35
N LEU A 241 5.19 6.01 6.85
CA LEU A 241 4.69 6.41 8.15
C LEU A 241 4.48 5.16 9.00
N PRO A 242 5.45 4.77 9.82
CA PRO A 242 5.37 3.57 10.62
C PRO A 242 4.22 3.63 11.62
N GLY A 243 3.61 2.49 11.88
CA GLY A 243 2.59 2.32 12.90
C GLY A 243 3.17 1.92 14.26
N ASP A 244 2.28 1.57 15.17
CA ASP A 244 2.65 1.07 16.52
C ASP A 244 1.65 0.01 17.00
N LEU A 245 1.89 -1.24 16.63
CA LEU A 245 1.09 -2.37 17.08
C LEU A 245 1.57 -2.86 18.44
N LEU A 246 0.80 -2.63 19.48
CA LEU A 246 1.05 -3.25 20.78
C LEU A 246 0.71 -4.75 20.70
N LEU A 247 1.70 -5.62 20.94
CA LEU A 247 1.52 -7.07 21.03
C LEU A 247 1.23 -7.46 22.46
N ASP A 248 -0.03 -7.81 22.72
CA ASP A 248 -0.48 -8.42 23.96
C ASP A 248 -1.20 -9.76 23.70
N GLY A 249 -1.45 -10.54 24.75
CA GLY A 249 -2.05 -11.86 24.62
C GLY A 249 -3.46 -11.88 24.00
N LEU A 250 -4.23 -10.79 24.13
CA LEU A 250 -5.57 -10.67 23.54
C LEU A 250 -5.47 -10.41 22.03
N LYS A 251 -4.57 -9.51 21.63
CA LYS A 251 -4.36 -9.21 20.21
C LYS A 251 -3.75 -10.37 19.44
N VAL A 252 -2.85 -11.13 20.07
CA VAL A 252 -2.29 -12.34 19.46
C VAL A 252 -3.38 -13.38 19.22
N ARG A 253 -4.27 -13.64 20.18
CA ARG A 253 -5.41 -14.56 20.00
C ARG A 253 -6.39 -14.08 18.93
N ALA A 254 -6.72 -12.78 18.92
CA ALA A 254 -7.59 -12.21 17.90
C ALA A 254 -6.95 -12.33 16.50
N PHE A 255 -5.63 -12.17 16.40
CA PHE A 255 -4.90 -12.37 15.15
C PHE A 255 -4.92 -13.85 14.71
N GLU A 256 -4.70 -14.79 15.64
CA GLU A 256 -4.83 -16.24 15.34
C GLU A 256 -6.19 -16.60 14.78
N GLU A 257 -7.25 -16.09 15.40
CA GLU A 257 -8.62 -16.37 14.97
C GLU A 257 -8.92 -15.76 13.59
N ALA A 258 -8.56 -14.49 13.40
CA ALA A 258 -8.71 -13.82 12.11
C ALA A 258 -7.93 -14.52 10.99
N THR A 259 -6.69 -14.93 11.27
CA THR A 259 -5.80 -15.57 10.29
C THR A 259 -6.31 -16.94 9.82
N ARG A 260 -7.02 -17.68 10.68
CA ARG A 260 -7.65 -18.95 10.30
C ARG A 260 -8.84 -18.76 9.33
N GLN A 261 -9.44 -17.59 9.30
CA GLN A 261 -10.60 -17.27 8.45
C GLN A 261 -10.22 -16.44 7.22
N GLU A 262 -9.07 -15.76 7.25
CA GLU A 262 -8.65 -14.87 6.19
C GLU A 262 -8.10 -15.64 4.98
N VAL A 263 -8.74 -15.45 3.82
CA VAL A 263 -8.26 -15.99 2.55
C VAL A 263 -7.08 -15.14 2.07
N VAL A 264 -5.89 -15.70 2.16
CA VAL A 264 -4.63 -15.00 1.84
C VAL A 264 -4.39 -14.97 0.33
N MET A 265 -4.51 -16.13 -0.33
CA MET A 265 -4.15 -16.25 -1.75
C MET A 265 -5.26 -15.80 -2.67
N VAL A 266 -4.91 -14.88 -3.58
CA VAL A 266 -5.73 -14.53 -4.72
C VAL A 266 -5.58 -15.62 -5.76
N GLY A 267 -6.62 -16.43 -5.95
CA GLY A 267 -6.59 -17.50 -6.94
C GLY A 267 -5.62 -18.65 -6.64
N GLY A 268 -5.38 -18.96 -5.37
CA GLY A 268 -4.49 -20.03 -4.96
C GLY A 268 -5.18 -21.17 -4.22
N THR A 269 -4.45 -22.28 -4.04
CA THR A 269 -4.91 -23.44 -3.24
C THR A 269 -4.74 -23.23 -1.74
N ILE A 270 -3.88 -22.30 -1.32
CA ILE A 270 -3.63 -22.01 0.10
C ILE A 270 -4.53 -20.84 0.50
N ALA A 271 -5.55 -21.13 1.28
CA ALA A 271 -6.56 -20.15 1.66
C ALA A 271 -6.24 -19.45 3.00
N THR A 272 -5.61 -20.14 3.95
CA THR A 272 -5.39 -19.62 5.31
C THR A 272 -4.03 -20.06 5.86
N PHE A 273 -3.50 -19.30 6.80
CA PHE A 273 -2.34 -19.75 7.58
C PHE A 273 -2.74 -20.74 8.68
N GLY A 274 -1.93 -21.79 8.86
CA GLY A 274 -2.20 -22.85 9.85
C GLY A 274 -1.58 -22.59 11.21
N THR A 275 -0.50 -21.83 11.28
CA THR A 275 0.26 -21.60 12.52
C THR A 275 0.55 -20.11 12.67
N VAL A 276 0.40 -19.61 13.90
CA VAL A 276 0.77 -18.26 14.30
C VAL A 276 1.73 -18.34 15.48
N SER A 277 2.77 -17.56 15.45
CA SER A 277 3.73 -17.41 16.55
C SER A 277 4.14 -15.96 16.74
N VAL A 278 4.72 -15.66 17.89
CA VAL A 278 5.26 -14.33 18.22
C VAL A 278 6.78 -14.39 18.21
N ALA A 279 7.41 -13.44 17.56
CA ALA A 279 8.83 -13.20 17.63
C ALA A 279 9.10 -11.76 18.08
N HIS A 280 10.37 -11.36 18.19
CA HIS A 280 10.71 -10.01 18.66
C HIS A 280 10.05 -8.95 17.77
N ARG A 281 9.13 -8.16 18.34
CA ARG A 281 8.37 -7.09 17.70
C ARG A 281 7.65 -7.50 16.39
N ARG A 282 7.24 -8.78 16.27
CA ARG A 282 6.52 -9.26 15.08
C ARG A 282 5.61 -10.45 15.39
N LEU A 283 4.58 -10.58 14.59
CA LEU A 283 3.78 -11.80 14.43
C LEU A 283 4.32 -12.59 13.25
N VAL A 284 4.31 -13.89 13.35
CA VAL A 284 4.71 -14.80 12.27
C VAL A 284 3.55 -15.73 11.98
N ALA A 285 3.06 -15.70 10.75
CA ALA A 285 2.01 -16.61 10.27
C ALA A 285 2.61 -17.54 9.21
N GLU A 286 2.36 -18.84 9.36
CA GLU A 286 2.94 -19.85 8.49
C GLU A 286 1.93 -20.93 8.10
N VAL A 287 2.13 -21.48 6.89
CA VAL A 287 1.51 -22.72 6.45
C VAL A 287 2.57 -23.61 5.80
N GLY A 288 2.47 -24.91 6.06
CA GLY A 288 3.46 -25.86 5.55
C GLY A 288 4.84 -25.70 6.19
N ALA A 289 4.94 -25.16 7.42
CA ALA A 289 6.19 -25.10 8.15
C ALA A 289 6.91 -26.44 8.10
N ASN A 290 8.20 -26.43 7.80
CA ASN A 290 9.04 -27.61 7.57
C ASN A 290 8.74 -28.40 6.27
N THR A 291 8.00 -27.83 5.33
CA THR A 291 7.85 -28.38 3.98
C THR A 291 8.53 -27.47 2.94
N PRO A 292 8.92 -28.01 1.77
CA PRO A 292 9.48 -27.19 0.69
C PRO A 292 8.45 -26.21 0.07
N PHE A 293 7.19 -26.28 0.46
CA PHE A 293 6.10 -25.41 -0.02
C PHE A 293 5.63 -24.41 1.05
N ALA A 294 6.46 -24.15 2.05
CA ALA A 294 6.13 -23.21 3.11
C ALA A 294 5.78 -21.82 2.56
N VAL A 295 4.70 -21.28 3.09
CA VAL A 295 4.35 -19.85 2.96
C VAL A 295 4.48 -19.22 4.32
N ARG A 296 5.18 -18.10 4.40
CA ARG A 296 5.44 -17.42 5.66
C ARG A 296 5.24 -15.91 5.51
N ALA A 297 4.54 -15.31 6.45
CA ALA A 297 4.45 -13.88 6.61
C ALA A 297 5.05 -13.44 7.96
N GLN A 298 5.91 -12.44 7.94
CA GLN A 298 6.44 -11.78 9.13
C GLN A 298 5.86 -10.36 9.17
N LEU A 299 5.17 -10.03 10.24
CA LEU A 299 4.32 -8.85 10.38
C LEU A 299 4.80 -8.02 11.57
N TYR A 300 5.57 -6.99 11.32
CA TYR A 300 6.24 -6.19 12.35
C TYR A 300 5.29 -5.17 12.99
N THR A 301 5.61 -4.77 14.22
CA THR A 301 4.79 -3.83 14.99
C THR A 301 4.74 -2.42 14.39
N ASP A 302 5.74 -2.04 13.63
CA ASP A 302 5.82 -0.78 12.88
C ASP A 302 5.03 -0.77 11.56
N GLY A 303 4.41 -1.90 11.21
CA GLY A 303 3.69 -2.09 9.94
C GLY A 303 4.56 -2.56 8.79
N ALA A 304 5.88 -2.62 8.96
CA ALA A 304 6.74 -3.29 7.99
C ALA A 304 6.42 -4.79 7.95
N ALA A 305 6.60 -5.44 6.81
CA ALA A 305 6.26 -6.84 6.69
C ALA A 305 6.97 -7.54 5.53
N THR A 306 7.15 -8.86 5.66
CA THR A 306 7.65 -9.72 4.59
C THR A 306 6.71 -10.89 4.35
N PHE A 307 6.65 -11.32 3.11
CA PHE A 307 5.91 -12.51 2.68
C PHE A 307 6.82 -13.37 1.82
N THR A 308 6.99 -14.63 2.19
CA THR A 308 7.81 -15.59 1.44
C THR A 308 6.97 -16.76 0.98
N VAL A 309 7.15 -17.16 -0.25
CA VAL A 309 6.47 -18.31 -0.85
C VAL A 309 7.36 -18.95 -1.91
N HIS A 310 7.33 -20.28 -1.99
CA HIS A 310 7.97 -21.02 -3.06
C HIS A 310 6.98 -21.14 -4.24
N PRO A 311 7.22 -20.47 -5.38
CA PRO A 311 6.43 -20.73 -6.58
C PRO A 311 6.72 -22.12 -7.10
N THR A 312 5.73 -22.74 -7.76
CA THR A 312 5.91 -24.04 -8.39
C THR A 312 6.99 -23.97 -9.45
N ALA A 313 8.00 -24.81 -9.29
CA ALA A 313 9.11 -24.89 -10.22
C ALA A 313 9.09 -26.22 -10.97
N ILE A 314 9.29 -26.17 -12.29
CA ILE A 314 9.31 -27.34 -13.18
C ILE A 314 10.76 -27.47 -13.70
N ALA A 315 11.41 -28.58 -13.43
CA ALA A 315 12.67 -28.92 -14.08
C ALA A 315 12.41 -29.32 -15.53
N PRO A 316 13.07 -28.72 -16.54
CA PRO A 316 12.91 -29.12 -17.93
C PRO A 316 13.42 -30.54 -18.15
N ALA A 317 12.62 -31.39 -18.76
CA ALA A 317 13.07 -32.74 -19.12
C ALA A 317 14.18 -32.69 -20.18
N GLY A 318 15.35 -33.29 -19.88
CA GLY A 318 16.45 -33.47 -20.83
C GLY A 318 17.33 -32.26 -21.10
N SER A 319 17.18 -31.17 -20.38
CA SER A 319 18.05 -30.00 -20.45
C SER A 319 19.00 -29.95 -19.25
N ASP A 320 20.00 -29.07 -19.36
CA ASP A 320 20.87 -28.60 -18.30
C ASP A 320 20.16 -28.71 -16.92
N ASN A 321 20.57 -29.64 -16.08
CA ASN A 321 19.98 -29.94 -14.76
C ASN A 321 19.95 -28.75 -13.78
N TYR A 322 20.34 -27.55 -14.22
CA TYR A 322 20.61 -26.35 -13.45
C TYR A 322 19.62 -25.23 -13.67
N THR A 323 18.57 -25.44 -14.47
CA THR A 323 17.55 -24.43 -14.73
C THR A 323 16.19 -24.94 -14.28
N VAL A 324 15.49 -24.15 -13.48
CA VAL A 324 14.08 -24.40 -13.10
C VAL A 324 13.18 -23.37 -13.78
N ARG A 325 12.01 -23.81 -14.23
CA ARG A 325 11.01 -22.94 -14.85
C ARG A 325 9.94 -22.58 -13.86
N VAL A 326 9.67 -21.28 -13.76
CA VAL A 326 8.62 -20.72 -12.91
C VAL A 326 7.58 -20.03 -13.80
N LEU A 327 6.29 -20.26 -13.53
CA LEU A 327 5.20 -19.67 -14.31
C LEU A 327 5.03 -18.19 -13.93
N ASP A 328 4.95 -17.34 -14.94
CA ASP A 328 4.68 -15.91 -14.81
C ASP A 328 3.35 -15.61 -14.10
N ALA A 329 2.28 -16.31 -14.48
CA ALA A 329 0.97 -16.18 -13.86
C ALA A 329 0.99 -16.48 -12.36
N GLU A 330 1.83 -17.42 -11.92
CA GLU A 330 1.96 -17.74 -10.49
C GLU A 330 2.69 -16.65 -9.75
N ILE A 331 3.76 -16.10 -10.30
CA ILE A 331 4.47 -14.95 -9.68
C ILE A 331 3.51 -13.78 -9.50
N VAL A 332 2.71 -13.45 -10.54
CA VAL A 332 1.75 -12.34 -10.50
C VAL A 332 0.67 -12.55 -9.44
N SER A 333 0.05 -13.73 -9.39
CA SER A 333 -1.01 -14.02 -8.42
C SER A 333 -0.50 -14.01 -6.98
N ARG A 334 0.69 -14.55 -6.74
CA ARG A 334 1.31 -14.56 -5.41
C ARG A 334 1.78 -13.18 -4.98
N THR A 335 2.27 -12.37 -5.90
CA THR A 335 2.60 -10.95 -5.64
C THR A 335 1.35 -10.18 -5.22
N ALA A 336 0.24 -10.28 -5.97
CA ALA A 336 -1.02 -9.61 -5.61
C ALA A 336 -1.52 -10.04 -4.21
N SER A 337 -1.43 -11.35 -3.92
CA SER A 337 -1.82 -11.91 -2.62
C SER A 337 -0.98 -11.35 -1.48
N ALA A 338 0.33 -11.35 -1.64
CA ALA A 338 1.27 -10.84 -0.65
C ALA A 338 1.06 -9.35 -0.40
N LEU A 339 1.00 -8.55 -1.46
CA LEU A 339 0.80 -7.09 -1.37
C LEU A 339 -0.46 -6.75 -0.58
N ARG A 340 -1.59 -7.39 -0.92
CA ARG A 340 -2.85 -7.22 -0.20
C ARG A 340 -2.73 -7.56 1.28
N TYR A 341 -2.17 -8.71 1.59
CA TYR A 341 -2.06 -9.21 2.96
C TYR A 341 -1.15 -8.33 3.83
N LEU A 342 0.02 -7.94 3.29
CA LEU A 342 0.98 -7.09 3.98
C LEU A 342 0.45 -5.67 4.19
N ALA A 343 -0.20 -5.09 3.17
CA ALA A 343 -0.76 -3.75 3.27
C ALA A 343 -1.93 -3.67 4.28
N ARG A 344 -2.78 -4.71 4.34
CA ARG A 344 -3.81 -4.81 5.39
C ARG A 344 -3.22 -4.93 6.79
N HIS A 345 -2.11 -5.66 6.95
CA HIS A 345 -1.41 -5.65 8.22
C HIS A 345 -0.91 -4.25 8.57
N ALA A 346 -0.20 -3.60 7.66
CA ALA A 346 0.37 -2.28 7.89
C ALA A 346 -0.72 -1.26 8.27
N ARG A 347 -1.78 -1.15 7.47
CA ARG A 347 -2.85 -0.18 7.67
C ARG A 347 -3.79 -0.54 8.81
N ASP A 348 -4.37 -1.75 8.78
CA ASP A 348 -5.52 -2.09 9.64
C ASP A 348 -5.10 -2.59 11.01
N ARG A 349 -3.92 -3.25 11.13
CA ARG A 349 -3.44 -3.81 12.39
C ARG A 349 -2.39 -2.92 13.06
N ALA A 350 -1.39 -2.46 12.31
CA ALA A 350 -0.31 -1.63 12.85
C ALA A 350 -0.63 -0.14 12.85
N ALA A 351 -1.68 0.30 12.16
CA ALA A 351 -2.03 1.71 11.97
C ALA A 351 -0.93 2.54 11.27
N ALA A 352 -0.13 1.89 10.42
CA ALA A 352 0.78 2.56 9.51
C ALA A 352 0.01 3.29 8.41
N GLY A 353 0.62 4.29 7.80
CA GLY A 353 -0.06 5.13 6.80
C GLY A 353 0.87 5.58 5.68
N GLY A 354 0.31 6.37 4.76
CA GLY A 354 1.03 6.96 3.66
C GLY A 354 1.32 5.97 2.53
N ALA A 355 2.47 6.16 1.87
CA ALA A 355 2.98 5.21 0.88
C ALA A 355 3.85 4.14 1.56
N ALA A 356 4.17 3.10 0.83
CA ALA A 356 5.13 2.10 1.24
C ALA A 356 6.16 1.87 0.13
N LEU A 357 7.41 1.69 0.52
CA LEU A 357 8.41 1.11 -0.35
C LEU A 357 8.16 -0.40 -0.41
N VAL A 358 7.96 -0.90 -1.60
CA VAL A 358 7.66 -2.30 -1.84
C VAL A 358 8.68 -2.88 -2.80
N ARG A 359 9.23 -4.03 -2.45
CA ARG A 359 10.07 -4.81 -3.35
C ARG A 359 9.56 -6.24 -3.43
N ILE A 360 9.52 -6.76 -4.63
CA ILE A 360 9.36 -8.20 -4.89
C ILE A 360 10.69 -8.75 -5.41
N MET A 361 11.09 -9.90 -4.95
CA MET A 361 12.35 -10.52 -5.31
C MET A 361 12.12 -12.00 -5.58
N LEU A 362 12.63 -12.49 -6.70
CA LEU A 362 12.64 -13.92 -7.05
C LEU A 362 14.08 -14.43 -7.01
N VAL A 363 14.35 -15.35 -6.11
CA VAL A 363 15.67 -15.91 -5.86
C VAL A 363 15.68 -17.37 -6.24
N ALA A 364 16.61 -17.78 -7.10
CA ALA A 364 16.79 -19.18 -7.49
C ALA A 364 17.37 -20.04 -6.39
N ASP A 365 18.31 -19.43 -5.67
CA ASP A 365 19.05 -20.05 -4.59
C ASP A 365 19.26 -19.03 -3.48
N THR A 366 18.75 -19.34 -2.31
CA THR A 366 18.81 -18.45 -1.15
C THR A 366 20.25 -18.12 -0.70
N HIS A 367 21.22 -18.93 -1.11
CA HIS A 367 22.64 -18.70 -0.81
C HIS A 367 23.30 -17.58 -1.63
N LEU A 368 22.62 -17.06 -2.64
CA LEU A 368 23.19 -16.09 -3.59
C LEU A 368 22.66 -14.67 -3.41
N HIS A 369 21.89 -14.41 -2.38
CA HIS A 369 21.44 -13.06 -2.10
C HIS A 369 22.66 -12.17 -1.79
N PRO A 370 22.89 -11.06 -2.52
CA PRO A 370 24.11 -10.23 -2.33
C PRO A 370 24.25 -9.65 -0.94
N ALA A 371 23.14 -9.53 -0.22
CA ALA A 371 23.11 -9.00 1.13
C ALA A 371 23.33 -10.08 2.21
N VAL A 372 23.20 -11.36 1.87
CA VAL A 372 23.77 -12.45 2.64
C VAL A 372 25.24 -12.54 2.25
N SER A 373 25.97 -11.44 2.49
CA SER A 373 27.42 -11.43 2.41
C SER A 373 27.94 -12.54 3.32
N PRO A 374 28.91 -13.35 2.90
CA PRO A 374 29.36 -14.46 3.68
C PRO A 374 29.84 -13.96 5.04
N GLN A 375 29.01 -14.15 6.05
CA GLN A 375 29.52 -14.10 7.42
C GLN A 375 30.39 -15.38 7.56
N PRO A 376 31.64 -15.25 7.94
CA PRO A 376 32.57 -16.41 8.03
C PRO A 376 32.05 -17.58 8.87
N GLU A 377 31.14 -17.27 9.82
CA GLU A 377 30.47 -18.25 10.66
C GLU A 377 29.36 -19.02 9.94
N LEU A 378 28.74 -18.44 8.91
CA LEU A 378 27.76 -19.11 8.07
C LEU A 378 28.41 -19.94 6.97
N GLU A 379 29.61 -19.58 6.48
CA GLU A 379 30.34 -20.36 5.52
C GLU A 379 30.66 -21.78 6.06
N SER A 380 30.87 -21.93 7.37
CA SER A 380 31.10 -23.22 7.99
C SER A 380 29.87 -24.12 8.12
N LEU A 381 28.68 -23.56 7.98
CA LEU A 381 27.39 -24.29 8.05
C LEU A 381 26.92 -24.77 6.67
N TRP A 382 27.52 -24.28 5.60
CA TRP A 382 27.10 -24.57 4.24
C TRP A 382 28.16 -25.46 3.54
N PRO A 383 27.73 -26.47 2.79
CA PRO A 383 28.65 -27.27 2.01
C PRO A 383 29.11 -26.55 0.72
N PHE A 384 29.65 -25.32 0.86
CA PHE A 384 30.05 -24.47 -0.28
C PHE A 384 31.26 -25.03 -1.04
N ASP A 385 32.08 -25.82 -0.39
CA ASP A 385 33.23 -26.49 -1.00
C ASP A 385 32.88 -27.84 -1.64
N ASN A 386 31.58 -28.22 -1.66
CA ASN A 386 31.18 -29.41 -2.37
C ASN A 386 31.07 -29.08 -3.87
N PRO A 387 31.97 -29.58 -4.74
CA PRO A 387 31.92 -29.35 -6.18
C PRO A 387 30.67 -29.90 -6.84
N ASP A 388 29.90 -30.73 -6.14
CA ASP A 388 28.63 -31.29 -6.61
C ASP A 388 27.44 -30.38 -6.31
N PHE A 389 27.64 -29.21 -5.66
CA PHE A 389 26.57 -28.26 -5.37
C PHE A 389 26.21 -27.41 -6.60
N VAL A 390 25.19 -27.84 -7.28
CA VAL A 390 24.72 -27.22 -8.51
C VAL A 390 23.97 -25.94 -8.19
N ARG A 391 24.41 -24.82 -8.79
CA ARG A 391 23.76 -23.52 -8.65
C ARG A 391 22.66 -23.38 -9.68
N TYR A 392 21.41 -23.40 -9.21
CA TYR A 392 20.24 -23.28 -10.05
C TYR A 392 20.04 -21.85 -10.60
N ARG A 393 19.43 -21.78 -11.76
CA ARG A 393 18.97 -20.55 -12.40
C ARG A 393 17.46 -20.65 -12.67
N ILE A 394 16.79 -19.52 -12.71
CA ILE A 394 15.37 -19.46 -13.06
C ILE A 394 15.25 -19.06 -14.52
N ASP A 395 14.40 -19.79 -15.25
CA ASP A 395 13.83 -19.41 -16.53
C ASP A 395 12.34 -19.08 -16.32
N LEU A 396 11.90 -17.92 -16.79
CA LEU A 396 10.51 -17.52 -16.72
C LEU A 396 9.71 -18.20 -17.83
N ASN A 397 8.79 -19.07 -17.45
CA ASN A 397 7.87 -19.68 -18.38
C ASN A 397 6.65 -18.77 -18.59
N THR A 398 6.57 -18.11 -19.74
CA THR A 398 5.47 -17.23 -20.09
C THR A 398 4.26 -18.02 -20.57
N THR A 399 3.11 -17.73 -20.01
CA THR A 399 1.83 -18.41 -20.33
C THR A 399 1.35 -18.11 -21.76
N THR A 400 1.70 -16.91 -22.27
CA THR A 400 1.33 -16.46 -23.62
C THR A 400 2.53 -16.40 -24.54
N LYS A 401 2.37 -16.94 -25.74
CA LYS A 401 3.29 -16.65 -26.87
C LYS A 401 3.00 -15.23 -27.34
N ILE A 402 3.98 -14.34 -27.31
CA ILE A 402 3.82 -13.03 -27.91
C ILE A 402 3.76 -13.22 -29.43
N VAL A 403 2.64 -12.79 -30.03
CA VAL A 403 2.42 -12.85 -31.46
C VAL A 403 3.47 -12.01 -32.18
N GLY A 404 4.22 -12.62 -33.11
CA GLY A 404 5.24 -11.96 -33.91
C GLY A 404 6.69 -12.08 -33.43
N ALA A 405 6.96 -12.73 -32.30
CA ALA A 405 8.31 -13.06 -31.89
C ALA A 405 8.73 -14.44 -32.43
N GLU A 406 9.73 -14.49 -33.30
CA GLU A 406 10.33 -15.74 -33.81
C GLU A 406 11.01 -16.58 -32.73
N ARG A 407 11.21 -16.02 -31.54
CA ARG A 407 11.77 -16.68 -30.36
C ARG A 407 10.83 -16.49 -29.17
N PRO A 408 10.63 -17.51 -28.33
CA PRO A 408 9.91 -17.33 -27.08
C PRO A 408 10.58 -16.22 -26.28
N LEU A 409 9.79 -15.25 -25.81
CA LEU A 409 10.28 -14.27 -24.82
C LEU A 409 10.74 -15.03 -23.56
N GLY A 410 11.80 -14.53 -22.94
CA GLY A 410 12.34 -15.19 -21.75
C GLY A 410 13.50 -16.16 -22.04
N THR A 411 14.42 -15.77 -22.92
CA THR A 411 15.64 -16.55 -23.16
C THR A 411 16.77 -16.23 -22.18
N ARG A 412 16.55 -15.27 -21.29
CA ARG A 412 17.51 -14.91 -20.24
C ARG A 412 17.17 -15.67 -18.97
N VAL A 413 18.19 -16.33 -18.44
CA VAL A 413 18.10 -17.00 -17.14
C VAL A 413 18.80 -16.15 -16.08
N SER A 414 18.23 -16.06 -14.89
CA SER A 414 18.81 -15.32 -13.78
C SER A 414 18.71 -16.12 -12.48
N ARG A 415 19.55 -15.76 -11.53
CA ARG A 415 19.50 -16.29 -10.16
C ARG A 415 18.76 -15.37 -9.22
N LEU A 416 18.69 -14.10 -9.58
CA LEU A 416 18.05 -13.04 -8.81
C LEU A 416 17.38 -12.08 -9.78
N ALA A 417 16.11 -11.81 -9.52
CA ALA A 417 15.34 -10.77 -10.18
C ALA A 417 14.53 -10.02 -9.14
N PHE A 418 14.34 -8.73 -9.34
CA PHE A 418 13.51 -7.92 -8.44
C PHE A 418 12.75 -6.83 -9.21
N GLY A 419 11.64 -6.39 -8.62
CA GLY A 419 10.92 -5.19 -9.00
C GLY A 419 10.65 -4.36 -7.75
N GLU A 420 10.77 -3.03 -7.84
CA GLU A 420 10.62 -2.11 -6.72
C GLU A 420 9.73 -0.94 -7.10
N SER A 421 8.89 -0.50 -6.18
CA SER A 421 8.04 0.67 -6.37
C SER A 421 7.60 1.27 -5.05
N VAL A 422 7.25 2.55 -5.08
CA VAL A 422 6.58 3.24 -3.99
C VAL A 422 5.08 3.27 -4.30
N VAL A 423 4.27 2.66 -3.44
CA VAL A 423 2.83 2.47 -3.65
C VAL A 423 2.07 2.91 -2.39
N TRP A 424 0.88 3.48 -2.57
CA TRP A 424 0.04 3.85 -1.44
C TRP A 424 -0.51 2.62 -0.73
N LEU A 425 -0.44 2.61 0.61
CA LEU A 425 -0.94 1.49 1.42
C LEU A 425 -2.43 1.22 1.19
N ASP A 426 -3.22 2.26 1.04
CA ASP A 426 -4.66 2.15 0.79
C ASP A 426 -4.95 1.47 -0.54
N ASP A 427 -4.19 1.83 -1.60
CA ASP A 427 -4.33 1.24 -2.93
C ASP A 427 -4.04 -0.28 -2.93
N LEU A 428 -3.17 -0.74 -2.03
CA LEU A 428 -2.86 -2.15 -1.86
C LEU A 428 -3.87 -2.88 -0.95
N ALA A 429 -4.30 -2.23 0.13
CA ALA A 429 -5.13 -2.84 1.17
C ALA A 429 -6.62 -2.92 0.78
N ASP A 430 -7.12 -1.95 0.00
CA ASP A 430 -8.52 -1.88 -0.43
C ASP A 430 -8.85 -2.88 -1.55
N ASP A 431 -7.83 -3.54 -2.12
CA ASP A 431 -8.00 -4.50 -3.22
C ASP A 431 -8.40 -3.81 -4.55
N GLY A 432 -8.75 -4.58 -5.57
CA GLY A 432 -9.27 -4.05 -6.83
C GLY A 432 -8.21 -3.55 -7.82
N GLN A 433 -8.60 -2.61 -8.69
CA GLN A 433 -7.76 -2.14 -9.80
C GLN A 433 -6.44 -1.45 -9.34
N PRO A 434 -6.40 -0.66 -8.25
CA PRO A 434 -5.14 -0.09 -7.77
C PRO A 434 -4.12 -1.15 -7.35
N LEU A 435 -4.54 -2.21 -6.64
CA LEU A 435 -3.70 -3.35 -6.30
C LEU A 435 -3.22 -4.07 -7.57
N ALA A 436 -4.11 -4.30 -8.54
CA ALA A 436 -3.77 -4.91 -9.82
C ALA A 436 -2.71 -4.10 -10.58
N ARG A 437 -2.82 -2.77 -10.59
CA ARG A 437 -1.85 -1.86 -11.20
C ARG A 437 -0.47 -1.94 -10.54
N ALA A 438 -0.41 -1.91 -9.21
CA ALA A 438 0.83 -2.04 -8.46
C ALA A 438 1.50 -3.40 -8.71
N THR A 439 0.71 -4.47 -8.73
CA THR A 439 1.17 -5.81 -9.06
C THR A 439 1.75 -5.87 -10.48
N ALA A 440 1.07 -5.27 -11.46
CA ALA A 440 1.54 -5.24 -12.84
C ALA A 440 2.88 -4.52 -12.99
N GLN A 441 3.06 -3.40 -12.29
CA GLN A 441 4.31 -2.65 -12.30
C GLN A 441 5.46 -3.48 -11.71
N LEU A 442 5.30 -3.97 -10.49
CA LEU A 442 6.33 -4.72 -9.79
C LEU A 442 6.73 -6.01 -10.53
N ALA A 443 5.73 -6.80 -10.97
CA ALA A 443 5.98 -8.02 -11.72
C ALA A 443 6.60 -7.72 -13.10
N GLY A 444 6.18 -6.65 -13.77
CA GLY A 444 6.76 -6.20 -15.03
C GLY A 444 8.26 -5.87 -14.90
N ASP A 445 8.64 -5.12 -13.87
CA ASP A 445 10.03 -4.77 -13.61
C ASP A 445 10.87 -6.03 -13.32
N LEU A 446 10.36 -6.96 -12.51
CA LEU A 446 11.00 -8.24 -12.25
C LEU A 446 11.19 -9.06 -13.53
N PHE A 447 10.17 -9.10 -14.41
CA PHE A 447 10.20 -9.88 -15.65
C PHE A 447 11.20 -9.35 -16.68
N GLN A 448 11.53 -8.05 -16.63
CA GLN A 448 12.55 -7.46 -17.50
C GLN A 448 13.92 -8.11 -17.30
N THR A 449 14.22 -8.61 -16.11
CA THR A 449 15.45 -9.41 -15.84
C THR A 449 15.52 -10.64 -16.74
N TYR A 450 14.38 -11.21 -17.10
CA TYR A 450 14.25 -12.38 -17.98
C TYR A 450 14.03 -12.01 -19.46
N GLY A 451 14.13 -10.73 -19.81
CA GLY A 451 13.91 -10.24 -21.18
C GLY A 451 12.46 -10.13 -21.58
N VAL A 452 11.52 -10.23 -20.63
CA VAL A 452 10.08 -10.00 -20.85
C VAL A 452 9.78 -8.54 -20.55
N PRO A 453 9.33 -7.73 -21.53
CA PRO A 453 9.26 -6.27 -21.36
C PRO A 453 8.17 -5.81 -20.39
N GLU A 454 7.10 -6.59 -20.25
CA GLU A 454 5.97 -6.27 -19.38
C GLU A 454 5.20 -7.53 -18.97
N ASN A 455 4.44 -7.39 -17.90
CA ASN A 455 3.50 -8.41 -17.42
C ASN A 455 2.33 -8.56 -18.42
N GLN A 456 2.01 -9.81 -18.76
CA GLN A 456 0.95 -10.12 -19.71
C GLN A 456 -0.41 -10.37 -19.04
N GLN A 457 -0.43 -10.73 -17.76
CA GLN A 457 -1.61 -11.08 -16.99
C GLN A 457 -2.44 -9.84 -16.60
N ILE A 458 -1.74 -8.78 -16.24
CA ILE A 458 -2.35 -7.51 -15.81
C ILE A 458 -1.67 -6.37 -16.59
N ARG A 459 -2.45 -5.56 -17.29
CA ARG A 459 -1.93 -4.39 -17.99
C ARG A 459 -1.50 -3.31 -17.00
N ARG A 460 -0.69 -2.35 -17.47
CA ARG A 460 -0.18 -1.24 -16.63
C ARG A 460 -1.28 -0.36 -16.03
N ASP A 461 -2.45 -0.31 -16.63
CA ASP A 461 -3.62 0.39 -16.11
C ASP A 461 -4.39 -0.40 -15.02
N GLY A 462 -3.98 -1.64 -14.77
CA GLY A 462 -4.62 -2.56 -13.81
C GLY A 462 -5.76 -3.38 -14.40
N THR A 463 -5.97 -3.37 -15.73
CA THR A 463 -6.97 -4.23 -16.38
C THR A 463 -6.43 -5.66 -16.54
N ILE A 464 -7.31 -6.64 -16.40
CA ILE A 464 -6.95 -8.06 -16.42
C ILE A 464 -7.04 -8.63 -17.85
N ASN A 465 -5.97 -9.24 -18.33
CA ASN A 465 -5.96 -9.97 -19.58
C ASN A 465 -6.35 -11.44 -19.35
N VAL A 466 -7.58 -11.78 -19.62
CA VAL A 466 -8.16 -13.12 -19.37
C VAL A 466 -7.34 -14.25 -20.00
N HIS A 467 -6.81 -14.03 -21.19
CA HIS A 467 -6.12 -15.07 -21.97
C HIS A 467 -4.69 -15.36 -21.51
N ALA A 468 -4.12 -14.52 -20.65
CA ALA A 468 -2.74 -14.65 -20.21
C ALA A 468 -2.55 -15.46 -18.91
N TRP A 469 -3.63 -15.99 -18.33
CA TRP A 469 -3.58 -16.74 -17.07
C TRP A 469 -3.50 -18.25 -17.23
N GLY A 470 -3.78 -18.78 -18.43
CA GLY A 470 -3.81 -20.22 -18.66
C GLY A 470 -4.73 -20.96 -17.68
N GLY A 471 -4.25 -22.04 -17.07
CA GLY A 471 -5.02 -22.82 -16.08
C GLY A 471 -5.30 -22.09 -14.75
N HIS A 472 -4.68 -20.93 -14.50
CA HIS A 472 -4.92 -20.15 -13.28
C HIS A 472 -6.15 -19.23 -13.38
N TRP A 473 -6.76 -19.09 -14.56
CA TRP A 473 -7.86 -18.15 -14.77
C TRP A 473 -9.06 -18.38 -13.85
N GLU A 474 -9.52 -19.61 -13.69
CA GLU A 474 -10.71 -19.89 -12.89
C GLU A 474 -10.54 -19.48 -11.42
N ALA A 475 -9.34 -19.57 -10.90
CA ALA A 475 -9.02 -19.14 -9.55
C ALA A 475 -8.96 -17.61 -9.42
N ILE A 476 -8.39 -16.92 -10.41
CA ILE A 476 -8.29 -15.46 -10.46
C ILE A 476 -9.64 -14.79 -10.73
N LYS A 477 -10.49 -15.42 -11.54
CA LYS A 477 -11.82 -14.94 -11.92
C LYS A 477 -12.69 -14.54 -10.73
N GLN A 478 -12.66 -15.33 -9.65
CA GLN A 478 -13.42 -15.02 -8.44
C GLN A 478 -12.96 -13.72 -7.79
N TRP A 479 -11.65 -13.49 -7.72
CA TRP A 479 -11.09 -12.24 -7.22
C TRP A 479 -11.47 -11.05 -8.09
N VAL A 480 -11.32 -11.18 -9.41
CA VAL A 480 -11.66 -10.14 -10.39
C VAL A 480 -13.12 -9.72 -10.24
N GLN A 481 -14.03 -10.71 -10.15
CA GLN A 481 -15.47 -10.46 -9.99
C GLN A 481 -15.82 -9.85 -8.63
N ALA A 482 -15.18 -10.30 -7.55
CA ALA A 482 -15.44 -9.79 -6.20
C ALA A 482 -15.01 -8.32 -6.03
N CYS A 483 -13.98 -7.89 -6.76
CA CYS A 483 -13.38 -6.57 -6.66
C CYS A 483 -13.73 -5.64 -7.84
N ASP A 484 -14.61 -6.05 -8.75
CA ASP A 484 -15.01 -5.31 -9.96
C ASP A 484 -13.79 -4.81 -10.77
N ILE A 485 -12.75 -5.66 -10.91
CA ILE A 485 -11.55 -5.28 -11.67
C ILE A 485 -11.88 -5.36 -13.17
N PRO A 486 -11.61 -4.31 -13.95
CA PRO A 486 -11.96 -4.30 -15.38
C PRO A 486 -11.14 -5.31 -16.18
N LEU A 487 -11.78 -5.92 -17.17
CA LEU A 487 -11.14 -6.85 -18.10
C LEU A 487 -10.53 -6.08 -19.29
N ALA A 488 -9.39 -6.58 -19.78
CA ALA A 488 -8.78 -6.06 -21.00
C ALA A 488 -9.48 -6.69 -22.21
N GLY A 489 -10.12 -5.89 -23.03
CA GLY A 489 -10.77 -6.34 -24.26
C GLY A 489 -12.22 -5.89 -24.43
N ASP A 490 -12.82 -5.26 -23.43
CA ASP A 490 -14.16 -4.65 -23.50
C ASP A 490 -14.12 -3.16 -23.90
N ALA A 491 -13.05 -2.71 -24.59
CA ALA A 491 -12.89 -1.35 -25.10
C ALA A 491 -12.88 -1.34 -26.63
#